data_b411952a29b18f0e33cab7d9cb3aefc6
#
_entry.id   b411952a29b18f0e33cab7d9cb3aefc6
#
_cell.length_a   1.000
_cell.length_b   1.000
_cell.length_c   1.000
_cell.angle_alpha   90.00
_cell.angle_beta   90.00
_cell.angle_gamma   90.00
#
_symmetry.space_group_name_H-M   'P 1'
#
loop_
_entity.id
_entity.type
_entity.pdbx_description
1 polymer ?
#
loop_
_entity_poly.entity_id
_entity_poly.type
_entity_poly.pdbx_seq_one_letter_code
_entity_poly.pdbx_strand_id
1 'polypeptide(L)'
;MYNLDVADFDTYFVGEYGVLVHNSCLTVQNNKTGVVEVGVSRGQYGEAAEHIESYMSQDSVTNLFTIDRGNSAARRKASLAGYDCIKGLDRDEFPMAMFKEGGAFASVWYVNPHDNRSLGSAIGQALKQFADNTKVMFTFVD
;
A
#
# COMPACT_ATOMS: atom_id res chain seq x y z
N MET A 1 -19.68 6.41 -12.63
CA MET A 1 -19.71 6.45 -12.08
C MET A 1 -19.66 6.32 -11.42
N TYR A 2 -19.18 6.68 -11.30
CA TYR A 2 -19.22 6.58 -10.54
C TYR A 2 -19.25 7.49 -10.45
N ASN A 3 -19.26 8.03 -10.59
CA ASN A 3 -19.33 8.69 -10.25
C ASN A 3 -19.96 8.99 -9.68
N LEU A 4 -20.03 9.10 -9.30
CA LEU A 4 -20.54 9.40 -8.66
C LEU A 4 -20.36 10.38 -8.35
N ASP A 5 -20.42 11.05 -8.65
CA ASP A 5 -20.09 11.80 -8.34
C ASP A 5 -20.13 12.14 -7.41
N VAL A 6 -20.15 12.10 -7.14
CA VAL A 6 -20.09 12.38 -6.29
C VAL A 6 -19.35 12.87 -5.73
N ALA A 7 -19.69 13.51 -6.24
CA ALA A 7 -18.87 13.94 -5.99
C ALA A 7 -17.97 14.31 -5.04
N ASP A 8 -18.19 14.98 -4.37
CA ASP A 8 -17.26 15.27 -3.36
C ASP A 8 -16.70 14.11 -2.65
N PHE A 9 -17.16 12.94 -3.02
CA PHE A 9 -16.67 11.77 -2.34
C PHE A 9 -15.58 11.13 -3.12
N ASP A 10 -14.43 11.06 -2.53
CA ASP A 10 -13.38 10.23 -3.03
C ASP A 10 -13.61 8.80 -2.61
N THR A 11 -14.39 8.58 -1.54
CA THR A 11 -14.67 7.24 -1.03
C THR A 11 -16.11 7.13 -0.54
N TYR A 12 -16.62 5.90 -0.50
CA TYR A 12 -17.89 5.63 0.17
C TYR A 12 -17.92 4.15 0.60
N PHE A 13 -18.81 3.86 1.58
CA PHE A 13 -18.97 2.50 2.07
C PHE A 13 -20.05 1.78 1.32
N VAL A 14 -19.81 0.52 0.97
CA VAL A 14 -20.77 -0.35 0.32
C VAL A 14 -20.72 -1.71 1.00
N GLY A 15 -21.86 -2.24 1.35
CA GLY A 15 -21.96 -3.59 1.89
C GLY A 15 -21.64 -3.69 3.37
N GLU A 16 -21.87 -4.89 3.91
CA GLU A 16 -21.72 -5.09 5.35
C GLU A 16 -20.28 -5.15 5.82
N TYR A 17 -19.34 -5.35 4.92
CA TYR A 17 -17.92 -5.37 5.27
C TYR A 17 -17.27 -4.02 5.17
N GLY A 18 -18.04 -3.01 4.80
CA GLY A 18 -17.49 -1.68 4.68
C GLY A 18 -16.50 -1.57 3.53
N VAL A 19 -16.97 -1.74 2.32
CA VAL A 19 -16.12 -1.54 1.13
C VAL A 19 -15.94 -0.05 0.92
N LEU A 20 -14.71 0.37 0.75
CA LEU A 20 -14.37 1.76 0.43
C LEU A 20 -13.86 1.82 -1.00
N VAL A 21 -14.45 2.68 -1.81
CA VAL A 21 -14.06 2.83 -3.21
C VAL A 21 -13.46 4.22 -3.39
N HIS A 22 -12.26 4.27 -3.93
CA HIS A 22 -11.55 5.52 -4.20
C HIS A 22 -11.51 5.83 -5.68
N ASN A 23 -11.39 7.11 -6.02
CA ASN A 23 -11.21 7.53 -7.40
C ASN A 23 -9.90 7.05 -7.99
N SER A 24 -8.96 6.65 -7.17
CA SER A 24 -7.60 6.27 -7.59
C SER A 24 -7.46 4.81 -8.00
N CYS A 25 -8.54 4.11 -8.27
CA CYS A 25 -8.51 2.69 -8.65
C CYS A 25 -7.97 1.77 -7.56
N LEU A 26 -7.95 2.25 -6.34
CA LEU A 26 -7.58 1.46 -5.17
C LEU A 26 -8.85 1.13 -4.40
N THR A 27 -9.09 -0.14 -4.11
CA THR A 27 -10.25 -0.54 -3.33
C THR A 27 -9.82 -0.98 -1.94
N VAL A 28 -10.64 -0.68 -0.95
CA VAL A 28 -10.35 -1.06 0.44
C VAL A 28 -11.60 -1.74 1.00
N GLN A 29 -11.40 -2.91 1.59
CA GLN A 29 -12.49 -3.68 2.14
C GLN A 29 -12.09 -4.23 3.51
N ASN A 30 -12.94 -4.01 4.50
CA ASN A 30 -12.74 -4.54 5.85
C ASN A 30 -13.54 -5.83 5.96
N ASN A 31 -12.88 -6.96 5.99
CA ASN A 31 -13.55 -8.25 5.99
C ASN A 31 -14.01 -8.69 7.38
N LYS A 32 -14.69 -9.84 7.46
CA LYS A 32 -15.29 -10.33 8.72
C LYS A 32 -14.28 -10.58 9.82
N THR A 33 -13.03 -10.84 9.47
CA THR A 33 -11.99 -11.13 10.46
C THR A 33 -11.30 -9.89 10.97
N GLY A 34 -11.71 -8.71 10.49
CA GLY A 34 -11.07 -7.45 10.88
C GLY A 34 -9.83 -7.13 10.06
N VAL A 35 -9.51 -7.93 9.06
CA VAL A 35 -8.39 -7.66 8.17
C VAL A 35 -8.85 -6.72 7.06
N VAL A 36 -8.08 -5.66 6.83
CA VAL A 36 -8.34 -4.71 5.77
C VAL A 36 -7.68 -5.21 4.49
N GLU A 37 -8.47 -5.43 3.44
CA GLU A 37 -7.94 -5.86 2.15
C GLU A 37 -7.83 -4.65 1.23
N VAL A 38 -6.64 -4.46 0.66
CA VAL A 38 -6.38 -3.37 -0.26
C VAL A 38 -6.15 -3.96 -1.65
N GLY A 39 -7.05 -3.66 -2.57
CA GLY A 39 -6.94 -4.11 -3.95
C GLY A 39 -6.15 -3.10 -4.76
N VAL A 40 -5.03 -3.51 -5.33
CA VAL A 40 -4.11 -2.65 -6.07
C VAL A 40 -4.23 -2.94 -7.56
N SER A 41 -4.45 -1.90 -8.36
CA SER A 41 -4.54 -2.03 -9.81
C SER A 41 -3.13 -2.12 -10.41
N ARG A 42 -2.84 -3.22 -11.08
CA ARG A 42 -1.57 -3.40 -11.78
C ARG A 42 -1.39 -2.37 -12.88
N GLY A 43 -2.46 -2.10 -13.62
CA GLY A 43 -2.40 -1.16 -14.73
C GLY A 43 -2.20 0.28 -14.28
N GLN A 44 -2.77 0.62 -13.15
CA GLN A 44 -2.70 1.99 -12.64
C GLN A 44 -1.35 2.30 -11.99
N TYR A 45 -0.76 1.32 -11.30
CA TYR A 45 0.42 1.57 -10.46
C TYR A 45 1.69 0.87 -10.94
N GLY A 46 1.63 0.19 -12.06
CA GLY A 46 2.79 -0.31 -12.80
C GLY A 46 3.88 -0.97 -11.96
N GLU A 47 5.07 -0.40 -11.99
CA GLU A 47 6.23 -0.99 -11.32
C GLU A 47 6.09 -1.08 -9.81
N ALA A 48 5.37 -0.14 -9.20
CA ALA A 48 5.17 -0.18 -7.76
C ALA A 48 4.26 -1.35 -7.36
N ALA A 49 3.22 -1.62 -8.16
CA ALA A 49 2.35 -2.76 -7.93
C ALA A 49 3.11 -4.07 -8.14
N GLU A 50 3.95 -4.11 -9.17
CA GLU A 50 4.77 -5.28 -9.48
C GLU A 50 5.71 -5.62 -8.33
N HIS A 51 6.28 -4.61 -7.68
CA HIS A 51 7.16 -4.83 -6.53
C HIS A 51 6.41 -5.51 -5.38
N ILE A 52 5.22 -5.04 -5.05
CA ILE A 52 4.41 -5.65 -3.98
C ILE A 52 4.08 -7.10 -4.33
N GLU A 53 3.62 -7.33 -5.55
CA GLU A 53 3.22 -8.66 -5.98
C GLU A 53 4.41 -9.62 -5.97
N SER A 54 5.57 -9.16 -6.42
CA SER A 54 6.79 -9.95 -6.42
C SER A 54 7.20 -10.33 -5.00
N TYR A 55 7.13 -9.39 -4.07
CA TYR A 55 7.44 -9.67 -2.67
C TYR A 55 6.50 -10.74 -2.12
N MET A 56 5.21 -10.60 -2.36
CA MET A 56 4.20 -11.49 -1.79
C MET A 56 4.18 -12.88 -2.45
N SER A 57 4.84 -13.04 -3.58
CA SER A 57 4.92 -14.34 -4.24
C SER A 57 5.98 -15.25 -3.62
N GLN A 58 6.78 -14.75 -2.69
CA GLN A 58 7.80 -15.54 -2.02
C GLN A 58 7.18 -16.36 -0.90
N ASP A 59 7.60 -17.62 -0.78
CA ASP A 59 6.99 -18.54 0.18
C ASP A 59 7.24 -18.20 1.63
N SER A 60 8.34 -17.53 1.91
CA SER A 60 8.78 -17.31 3.30
C SER A 60 8.38 -15.96 3.87
N VAL A 61 7.61 -15.16 3.13
CA VAL A 61 7.24 -13.82 3.60
C VAL A 61 5.82 -13.81 4.14
N THR A 62 5.54 -12.82 5.00
CA THR A 62 4.18 -12.62 5.49
C THR A 62 3.31 -12.01 4.41
N ASN A 63 2.01 -12.32 4.45
CA ASN A 63 1.02 -11.62 3.63
C ASN A 63 0.06 -10.79 4.50
N LEU A 64 0.37 -10.64 5.78
CA LEU A 64 -0.36 -9.77 6.68
C LEU A 64 0.59 -8.71 7.22
N PHE A 65 0.17 -7.46 7.15
CA PHE A 65 0.98 -6.33 7.54
C PHE A 65 0.26 -5.55 8.64
N THR A 66 1.00 -5.03 9.60
CA THR A 66 0.42 -4.37 10.78
C THR A 66 0.74 -2.89 10.75
N ILE A 67 -0.27 -2.04 10.77
CA ILE A 67 -0.08 -0.59 10.79
C ILE A 67 0.58 -0.18 12.11
N ASP A 68 1.65 0.61 12.00
CA ASP A 68 2.38 1.13 13.15
C ASP A 68 3.11 2.40 12.73
N ARG A 69 2.40 3.52 12.77
CA ARG A 69 2.89 4.77 12.20
C ARG A 69 3.99 5.43 13.01
N GLY A 70 3.98 5.23 14.34
CA GLY A 70 4.88 5.93 15.23
C GLY A 70 6.36 5.68 14.95
N ASN A 71 6.70 4.54 14.35
CA ASN A 71 8.08 4.18 14.07
C ASN A 71 8.43 4.19 12.59
N SER A 72 7.57 4.79 11.77
CA SER A 72 7.74 4.73 10.31
C SER A 72 9.02 5.42 9.84
N ALA A 73 9.40 6.55 10.44
CA ALA A 73 10.61 7.26 10.01
C ALA A 73 11.86 6.41 10.25
N ALA A 74 11.94 5.75 11.40
CA ALA A 74 13.08 4.89 11.70
C ALA A 74 13.13 3.69 10.76
N ARG A 75 11.98 3.11 10.43
CA ARG A 75 11.94 1.98 9.50
C ARG A 75 12.36 2.40 8.09
N ARG A 76 11.92 3.57 7.65
CA ARG A 76 12.31 4.07 6.33
C ARG A 76 13.82 4.25 6.27
N LYS A 77 14.41 4.83 7.28
CA LYS A 77 15.85 5.01 7.33
C LYS A 77 16.56 3.66 7.27
N ALA A 78 16.05 2.67 8.01
CA ALA A 78 16.66 1.33 8.04
C ALA A 78 16.51 0.62 6.69
N SER A 79 15.34 0.72 6.06
CA SER A 79 15.10 0.02 4.79
C SER A 79 15.95 0.56 3.66
N LEU A 80 16.19 1.87 3.63
CA LEU A 80 16.92 2.51 2.54
C LEU A 80 18.42 2.60 2.77
N ALA A 81 18.89 2.15 3.94
CA ALA A 81 20.32 2.17 4.23
C ALA A 81 21.07 1.29 3.25
N GLY A 82 22.14 1.83 2.66
CA GLY A 82 22.93 1.10 1.68
C GLY A 82 22.42 1.18 0.25
N TYR A 83 21.29 1.85 0.02
CA TYR A 83 20.76 2.06 -1.33
C TYR A 83 20.94 3.51 -1.73
N ASP A 84 21.79 3.74 -2.72
CA ASP A 84 22.05 5.11 -3.20
C ASP A 84 20.87 5.63 -4.01
N CYS A 85 20.69 6.95 -4.02
CA CYS A 85 19.71 7.57 -4.88
C CYS A 85 20.19 7.46 -6.33
N ILE A 86 19.26 7.13 -7.23
CA ILE A 86 19.53 7.09 -8.67
C ILE A 86 18.62 8.13 -9.32
N LYS A 87 19.25 9.00 -10.12
CA LYS A 87 18.49 10.05 -10.78
C LYS A 87 17.41 9.45 -11.69
N GLY A 88 16.20 9.96 -11.56
CA GLY A 88 15.09 9.52 -12.39
C GLY A 88 14.34 8.31 -11.86
N LEU A 89 14.79 7.72 -10.75
CA LEU A 89 14.13 6.59 -10.13
C LEU A 89 13.90 6.84 -8.65
N ASP A 90 12.86 6.23 -8.10
CA ASP A 90 12.61 6.25 -6.65
C ASP A 90 13.02 4.92 -6.05
N ARG A 91 13.50 4.97 -4.82
CA ARG A 91 13.74 3.76 -4.02
C ARG A 91 12.42 3.40 -3.37
N ASP A 92 11.85 2.30 -3.80
CA ASP A 92 10.57 1.80 -3.29
C ASP A 92 10.81 0.66 -2.31
N GLU A 93 10.35 0.84 -1.09
CA GLU A 93 10.52 -0.18 -0.04
C GLU A 93 9.23 -0.94 0.16
N PHE A 94 9.33 -2.26 0.32
CA PHE A 94 8.16 -3.07 0.69
C PHE A 94 8.60 -4.23 1.59
N PRO A 95 7.96 -4.46 2.74
CA PRO A 95 6.78 -3.74 3.25
C PRO A 95 7.09 -2.28 3.54
N MET A 96 6.06 -1.45 3.39
CA MET A 96 6.19 -0.01 3.60
C MET A 96 6.54 0.30 5.05
N ALA A 97 7.19 1.45 5.26
CA ALA A 97 7.64 1.86 6.59
C ALA A 97 6.50 2.04 7.60
N MET A 98 5.28 2.26 7.13
CA MET A 98 4.13 2.37 8.02
C MET A 98 3.73 1.03 8.65
N PHE A 99 4.29 -0.08 8.20
CA PHE A 99 3.98 -1.41 8.72
C PHE A 99 5.11 -1.92 9.60
N LYS A 100 4.77 -2.63 10.67
CA LYS A 100 5.77 -3.23 11.57
C LYS A 100 6.74 -4.14 10.84
N GLU A 101 6.27 -4.79 9.78
CA GLU A 101 7.04 -5.77 9.02
C GLU A 101 8.05 -5.12 8.07
N GLY A 102 8.00 -3.80 7.91
CA GLY A 102 8.98 -3.06 7.13
C GLY A 102 10.29 -2.86 7.89
N GLY A 103 11.16 -2.02 7.36
CA GLY A 103 12.42 -1.69 8.01
C GLY A 103 13.60 -2.39 7.36
N ALA A 104 14.57 -2.81 8.16
CA ALA A 104 15.87 -3.27 7.66
C ALA A 104 15.80 -4.43 6.67
N PHE A 105 14.77 -5.26 6.77
CA PHE A 105 14.64 -6.44 5.90
C PHE A 105 13.64 -6.22 4.76
N ALA A 106 13.16 -5.00 4.58
CA ALA A 106 12.26 -4.70 3.47
C ALA A 106 12.98 -4.87 2.13
N SER A 107 12.22 -5.27 1.12
CA SER A 107 12.71 -5.31 -0.25
C SER A 107 12.77 -3.90 -0.81
N VAL A 108 13.82 -3.54 -1.52
CA VAL A 108 13.95 -2.22 -2.13
C VAL A 108 14.18 -2.39 -3.63
N TRP A 109 13.30 -1.76 -4.41
CA TRP A 109 13.42 -1.70 -5.86
C TRP A 109 13.55 -0.24 -6.29
N TYR A 110 14.25 -0.03 -7.39
CA TYR A 110 14.25 1.28 -8.05
C TYR A 110 13.14 1.26 -9.08
N VAL A 111 12.15 2.14 -8.90
CA VAL A 111 10.95 2.12 -9.73
C VAL A 111 10.66 3.51 -10.28
N ASN A 112 9.76 3.55 -11.25
CA ASN A 112 9.26 4.79 -11.82
C ASN A 112 8.70 5.68 -10.71
N PRO A 113 9.15 6.95 -10.60
CA PRO A 113 8.69 7.82 -9.51
C PRO A 113 7.20 8.07 -9.50
N HIS A 114 6.58 8.18 -10.67
CA HIS A 114 5.14 8.40 -10.74
C HIS A 114 4.40 7.21 -10.16
N ASP A 115 4.77 5.99 -10.54
CA ASP A 115 4.14 4.79 -10.02
C ASP A 115 4.31 4.69 -8.50
N ASN A 116 5.55 4.92 -8.04
CA ASN A 116 5.86 4.82 -6.61
C ASN A 116 5.06 5.83 -5.78
N ARG A 117 5.07 7.08 -6.20
CA ARG A 117 4.45 8.17 -5.42
C ARG A 117 2.93 8.08 -5.47
N SER A 118 2.36 7.73 -6.60
CA SER A 118 0.92 7.61 -6.71
C SER A 118 0.38 6.44 -5.89
N LEU A 119 1.05 5.29 -5.93
CA LEU A 119 0.61 4.16 -5.12
C LEU A 119 0.81 4.43 -3.62
N GLY A 120 1.96 4.96 -3.24
CA GLY A 120 2.23 5.30 -1.84
C GLY A 120 1.21 6.28 -1.28
N SER A 121 0.88 7.31 -2.05
CA SER A 121 -0.12 8.28 -1.66
C SER A 121 -1.50 7.65 -1.54
N ALA A 122 -1.88 6.83 -2.50
CA ALA A 122 -3.20 6.18 -2.49
C ALA A 122 -3.35 5.25 -1.29
N ILE A 123 -2.32 4.45 -0.99
CA ILE A 123 -2.36 3.55 0.16
C ILE A 123 -2.41 4.35 1.47
N GLY A 124 -1.57 5.38 1.60
CA GLY A 124 -1.57 6.21 2.79
C GLY A 124 -2.93 6.85 3.05
N GLN A 125 -3.57 7.36 2.01
CA GLN A 125 -4.90 7.96 2.11
C GLN A 125 -5.95 6.91 2.46
N ALA A 126 -5.91 5.76 1.80
CA ALA A 126 -6.89 4.70 2.02
C ALA A 126 -6.84 4.14 3.43
N LEU A 127 -5.65 4.04 4.00
CA LEU A 127 -5.46 3.46 5.33
C LEU A 127 -5.52 4.48 6.46
N LYS A 128 -5.63 5.76 6.12
CA LYS A 128 -5.62 6.84 7.10
C LYS A 128 -6.66 6.67 8.20
N GLN A 129 -7.80 6.11 7.86
CA GLN A 129 -8.92 5.92 8.79
C GLN A 129 -8.73 4.76 9.76
N PHE A 130 -7.73 3.91 9.53
CA PHE A 130 -7.52 2.72 10.36
C PHE A 130 -6.43 2.99 11.38
N ALA A 131 -6.66 2.52 12.62
CA ALA A 131 -5.74 2.74 13.73
C ALA A 131 -4.51 1.84 13.61
N ASP A 132 -3.48 2.19 14.37
CA ASP A 132 -2.34 1.31 14.56
C ASP A 132 -2.81 -0.04 15.09
N ASN A 133 -2.08 -1.08 14.75
CA ASN A 133 -2.38 -2.49 15.03
C ASN A 133 -3.43 -3.11 14.13
N THR A 134 -4.02 -2.34 13.20
CA THR A 134 -4.88 -2.90 12.17
C THR A 134 -4.07 -3.78 11.24
N LYS A 135 -4.61 -4.95 10.90
CA LYS A 135 -3.98 -5.86 9.95
C LYS A 135 -4.46 -5.57 8.53
N VAL A 136 -3.52 -5.60 7.61
CA VAL A 136 -3.75 -5.25 6.20
C VAL A 136 -3.21 -6.35 5.31
N MET A 137 -3.92 -6.67 4.25
CA MET A 137 -3.41 -7.55 3.20
C MET A 137 -3.65 -6.91 1.84
N PHE A 138 -2.85 -7.28 0.86
CA PHE A 138 -2.95 -6.73 -0.48
C PHE A 138 -3.43 -7.79 -1.45
N THR A 139 -4.32 -7.37 -2.36
CA THR A 139 -4.75 -8.17 -3.49
C THR A 139 -4.53 -7.34 -4.76
N PHE A 140 -4.57 -7.98 -5.90
CA PHE A 140 -4.26 -7.29 -7.15
C PHE A 140 -5.39 -7.44 -8.14
N VAL A 141 -5.65 -6.36 -8.87
CA VAL A 141 -6.61 -6.32 -9.97
C VAL A 141 -5.90 -5.72 -11.17
N ASP A 142 -6.55 -5.70 -12.28
CA ASP A 142 -5.95 -5.23 -13.55
C ASP A 142 -5.40 -3.82 -13.54
#